data_3fb5f8a5ff9b89684b3571b3ec6fb822
#
_entry.id   3fb5f8a5ff9b89684b3571b3ec6fb822
#
_cell.length_a   1.000
_cell.length_b   1.000
_cell.length_c   1.000
_cell.angle_alpha   90.00
_cell.angle_beta   90.00
_cell.angle_gamma   90.00
#
_symmetry.space_group_name_H-M   'P 1'
#
loop_
_entity.id
_entity.type
_entity.pdbx_description
1 polymer ?
#
loop_
_entity_poly.entity_id
_entity_poly.type
_entity_poly.pdbx_seq_one_letter_code
_entity_poly.pdbx_strand_id
1 'polypeptide(L)'
;SDQSNDDEIQNFCSDNIFDLKINYFRNKNGRGNAALNTNAAMEICTGEVVKLIYMDDFFYTEDSLQKTYDALINSDKMWLVCGTNHTRDEGKTFDHPIYPRWNDRMLKARGNNTMSGTSVISYRNKNMGVRWDANTFGLLDIDFYHSMMGKYGMCVFLDEILVSQRVNNPDNIISTRSSEQIEKEFEYC
;
A
#
# COMPACT_ATOMS: atom_id res chain seq x y z
N SER A 1 -8.68 -2.92 8.67
CA SER A 1 -8.02 -3.72 9.71
C SER A 1 -7.22 -2.82 10.64
N ASP A 2 -7.44 -2.95 11.93
CA ASP A 2 -6.89 -2.07 12.97
C ASP A 2 -6.05 -2.87 13.96
N GLN A 3 -4.84 -2.40 14.26
CA GLN A 3 -3.92 -2.97 15.25
C GLN A 3 -3.64 -2.02 16.43
N SER A 4 -4.39 -0.92 16.57
CA SER A 4 -4.27 0.02 17.69
C SER A 4 -4.61 -0.61 19.05
N ASN A 5 -4.22 0.06 20.13
CA ASN A 5 -4.51 -0.40 21.50
C ASN A 5 -5.78 0.19 22.08
N ASP A 6 -6.28 1.28 21.51
CA ASP A 6 -7.45 2.02 21.95
C ASP A 6 -8.64 1.74 21.04
N ASP A 7 -9.75 2.35 21.33
CA ASP A 7 -11.00 2.17 20.61
C ASP A 7 -11.34 3.37 19.69
N GLU A 8 -10.43 4.28 19.47
CA GLU A 8 -10.69 5.50 18.68
C GLU A 8 -11.13 5.18 17.26
N ILE A 9 -10.39 4.30 16.54
CA ILE A 9 -10.74 3.89 15.17
C ILE A 9 -12.05 3.10 15.15
N GLN A 10 -12.27 2.24 16.14
CA GLN A 10 -13.52 1.49 16.26
C GLN A 10 -14.71 2.42 16.44
N ASN A 11 -14.61 3.40 17.34
CA ASN A 11 -15.65 4.38 17.60
C ASN A 11 -15.90 5.23 16.35
N PHE A 12 -14.85 5.72 15.70
CA PHE A 12 -14.96 6.46 14.43
C PHE A 12 -15.71 5.66 13.36
N CYS A 13 -15.38 4.37 13.20
CA CYS A 13 -16.07 3.51 12.24
C CYS A 13 -17.53 3.26 12.61
N SER A 14 -17.83 3.18 13.91
CA SER A 14 -19.20 2.96 14.42
C SER A 14 -20.09 4.18 14.23
N ASP A 15 -19.55 5.37 14.38
CA ASP A 15 -20.27 6.63 14.19
C ASP A 15 -20.67 6.85 12.72
N ASN A 16 -19.90 6.30 11.79
CA ASN A 16 -20.16 6.26 10.34
C ASN A 16 -20.81 7.53 9.76
N ILE A 17 -20.29 8.68 10.11
CA ILE A 17 -20.84 10.00 9.73
C ILE A 17 -20.90 10.24 8.21
N PHE A 18 -20.21 9.42 7.43
CA PHE A 18 -20.11 9.54 5.96
C PHE A 18 -21.05 8.60 5.20
N ASP A 19 -21.89 7.83 5.90
CA ASP A 19 -22.79 6.81 5.31
C ASP A 19 -22.06 5.82 4.37
N LEU A 20 -20.87 5.41 4.78
CA LEU A 20 -20.05 4.44 4.04
C LEU A 20 -20.28 3.02 4.57
N LYS A 21 -20.20 2.03 3.70
CA LYS A 21 -20.16 0.63 4.13
C LYS A 21 -18.78 0.33 4.72
N ILE A 22 -18.67 0.41 6.04
CA ILE A 22 -17.44 0.14 6.78
C ILE A 22 -17.49 -1.27 7.35
N ASN A 23 -16.49 -2.10 7.01
CA ASN A 23 -16.24 -3.37 7.63
C ASN A 23 -15.04 -3.23 8.58
N TYR A 24 -15.30 -2.90 9.84
CA TYR A 24 -14.26 -2.76 10.85
C TYR A 24 -13.81 -4.13 11.37
N PHE A 25 -12.50 -4.32 11.52
CA PHE A 25 -11.91 -5.52 12.08
C PHE A 25 -10.70 -5.15 12.97
N ARG A 26 -10.77 -5.54 14.25
CA ARG A 26 -9.64 -5.43 15.18
C ARG A 26 -8.73 -6.64 15.01
N ASN A 27 -7.57 -6.45 14.39
CA ASN A 27 -6.59 -7.50 14.18
C ASN A 27 -5.63 -7.60 15.37
N LYS A 28 -5.80 -8.63 16.20
CA LYS A 28 -4.94 -8.89 17.35
C LYS A 28 -3.68 -9.68 17.01
N ASN A 29 -3.60 -10.22 15.79
CA ASN A 29 -2.50 -11.06 15.34
C ASN A 29 -1.38 -10.22 14.74
N GLY A 30 -0.13 -10.54 15.10
CA GLY A 30 1.05 -9.93 14.48
C GLY A 30 1.10 -8.42 14.60
N ARG A 31 0.78 -7.88 15.78
CA ARG A 31 0.79 -6.45 16.03
C ARG A 31 2.09 -5.80 15.62
N GLY A 32 2.01 -4.68 14.89
CA GLY A 32 3.16 -4.00 14.30
C GLY A 32 3.70 -4.65 13.04
N ASN A 33 3.03 -5.70 12.51
CA ASN A 33 3.37 -6.32 11.25
C ASN A 33 2.37 -5.88 10.17
N ALA A 34 2.81 -4.98 9.28
CA ALA A 34 1.98 -4.42 8.23
C ALA A 34 1.48 -5.48 7.24
N ALA A 35 2.30 -6.48 6.91
CA ALA A 35 1.93 -7.58 6.02
C ALA A 35 0.76 -8.39 6.57
N LEU A 36 0.85 -8.82 7.84
CA LEU A 36 -0.23 -9.57 8.48
C LEU A 36 -1.52 -8.75 8.58
N ASN A 37 -1.39 -7.46 8.87
CA ASN A 37 -2.55 -6.58 8.94
C ASN A 37 -3.22 -6.38 7.57
N THR A 38 -2.41 -6.17 6.54
CA THR A 38 -2.92 -6.02 5.17
C THR A 38 -3.54 -7.31 4.65
N ASN A 39 -2.90 -8.46 4.89
CA ASN A 39 -3.46 -9.76 4.50
C ASN A 39 -4.82 -10.02 5.15
N ALA A 40 -4.97 -9.71 6.44
CA ALA A 40 -6.25 -9.84 7.14
C ALA A 40 -7.34 -8.92 6.54
N ALA A 41 -6.98 -7.69 6.15
CA ALA A 41 -7.89 -6.79 5.45
C ALA A 41 -8.27 -7.33 4.06
N MET A 42 -7.31 -7.89 3.32
CA MET A 42 -7.57 -8.50 2.00
C MET A 42 -8.58 -9.65 2.06
N GLU A 43 -8.55 -10.46 3.13
CA GLU A 43 -9.46 -11.61 3.29
C GLU A 43 -10.93 -11.20 3.42
N ILE A 44 -11.21 -10.02 3.95
CA ILE A 44 -12.58 -9.53 4.13
C ILE A 44 -13.06 -8.62 3.00
N CYS A 45 -12.20 -8.31 2.03
CA CYS A 45 -12.56 -7.49 0.88
C CYS A 45 -13.51 -8.24 -0.07
N THR A 46 -14.65 -7.64 -0.41
CA THR A 46 -15.66 -8.20 -1.31
C THR A 46 -15.83 -7.41 -2.60
N GLY A 47 -15.18 -6.25 -2.72
CA GLY A 47 -15.22 -5.41 -3.92
C GLY A 47 -14.50 -6.06 -5.11
N GLU A 48 -14.85 -5.64 -6.32
CA GLU A 48 -14.21 -6.10 -7.55
C GLU A 48 -12.75 -5.66 -7.66
N VAL A 49 -12.47 -4.45 -7.23
CA VAL A 49 -11.13 -3.86 -7.13
C VAL A 49 -10.83 -3.55 -5.68
N VAL A 50 -9.62 -3.87 -5.26
CA VAL A 50 -9.08 -3.49 -3.95
C VAL A 50 -8.06 -2.38 -4.16
N LYS A 51 -8.25 -1.28 -3.46
CA LYS A 51 -7.30 -0.18 -3.34
C LYS A 51 -6.74 -0.18 -1.93
N LEU A 52 -5.42 -0.30 -1.82
CA LEU A 52 -4.75 -0.16 -0.54
C LEU A 52 -4.53 1.33 -0.24
N ILE A 53 -4.73 1.70 1.01
CA ILE A 53 -4.34 2.99 1.55
C ILE A 53 -3.86 2.78 2.98
N TYR A 54 -2.67 3.24 3.30
CA TYR A 54 -2.11 3.16 4.63
C TYR A 54 -2.48 4.42 5.43
N MET A 55 -2.40 4.33 6.76
CA MET A 55 -2.94 5.34 7.69
C MET A 55 -2.31 6.73 7.56
N ASP A 56 -1.11 6.82 7.01
CA ASP A 56 -0.37 8.07 6.80
C ASP A 56 -0.47 8.61 5.37
N ASP A 57 -1.18 7.90 4.49
CA ASP A 57 -1.38 8.27 3.10
C ASP A 57 -2.83 8.67 2.83
N PHE A 58 -3.07 9.45 1.78
CA PHE A 58 -4.41 9.87 1.39
C PHE A 58 -4.53 10.06 -0.13
N PHE A 59 -5.76 10.10 -0.63
CA PHE A 59 -6.03 10.39 -2.04
C PHE A 59 -5.66 11.84 -2.36
N TYR A 60 -4.95 12.04 -3.47
CA TYR A 60 -4.48 13.36 -3.87
C TYR A 60 -5.60 14.25 -4.39
N THR A 61 -6.57 13.67 -5.09
CA THR A 61 -7.75 14.38 -5.62
C THR A 61 -9.02 13.62 -5.32
N GLU A 62 -10.16 14.29 -5.35
CA GLU A 62 -11.47 13.69 -5.07
C GLU A 62 -11.84 12.55 -6.04
N ASP A 63 -11.33 12.61 -7.27
CA ASP A 63 -11.56 11.59 -8.31
C ASP A 63 -10.47 10.50 -8.36
N SER A 64 -9.47 10.54 -7.48
CA SER A 64 -8.34 9.59 -7.46
C SER A 64 -8.80 8.13 -7.42
N LEU A 65 -9.81 7.82 -6.59
CA LEU A 65 -10.32 6.46 -6.47
C LEU A 65 -11.05 6.02 -7.75
N GLN A 66 -11.86 6.89 -8.34
CA GLN A 66 -12.58 6.61 -9.58
C GLN A 66 -11.61 6.39 -10.74
N LYS A 67 -10.61 7.26 -10.90
CA LYS A 67 -9.57 7.12 -11.93
C LYS A 67 -8.81 5.80 -11.79
N THR A 68 -8.46 5.42 -10.56
CA THR A 68 -7.81 4.15 -10.29
C THR A 68 -8.67 2.96 -10.71
N TYR A 69 -9.97 2.98 -10.35
CA TYR A 69 -10.93 1.95 -10.73
C TYR A 69 -11.08 1.86 -12.26
N ASP A 70 -11.33 2.99 -12.92
CA ASP A 70 -11.56 3.03 -14.36
C ASP A 70 -10.34 2.55 -15.14
N ALA A 71 -9.13 2.97 -14.75
CA ALA A 71 -7.91 2.55 -15.41
C ALA A 71 -7.67 1.04 -15.29
N LEU A 72 -7.95 0.45 -14.13
CA LEU A 72 -7.79 -0.99 -13.95
C LEU A 72 -8.89 -1.79 -14.62
N ILE A 73 -10.17 -1.38 -14.49
CA ILE A 73 -11.30 -2.16 -14.99
C ILE A 73 -11.36 -2.18 -16.52
N ASN A 74 -10.91 -1.12 -17.18
CA ASN A 74 -10.83 -1.03 -18.64
C ASN A 74 -9.55 -1.66 -19.23
N SER A 75 -8.67 -2.22 -18.39
CA SER A 75 -7.47 -2.93 -18.82
C SER A 75 -7.66 -4.46 -18.81
N ASP A 76 -6.70 -5.20 -19.37
CA ASP A 76 -6.60 -6.65 -19.24
C ASP A 76 -5.73 -7.08 -18.05
N LYS A 77 -5.21 -6.13 -17.26
CA LYS A 77 -4.24 -6.38 -16.21
C LYS A 77 -4.90 -6.74 -14.87
N MET A 78 -4.18 -7.50 -14.06
CA MET A 78 -4.61 -7.89 -12.71
C MET A 78 -4.36 -6.80 -11.68
N TRP A 79 -3.42 -5.91 -11.93
CA TRP A 79 -3.01 -4.89 -10.96
C TRP A 79 -2.54 -3.60 -11.63
N LEU A 80 -2.52 -2.55 -10.85
CA LEU A 80 -2.20 -1.18 -11.24
C LEU A 80 -1.34 -0.52 -10.17
N VAL A 81 -0.45 0.35 -10.61
CA VAL A 81 0.30 1.27 -9.76
C VAL A 81 0.14 2.69 -10.30
N CYS A 82 -0.23 3.63 -9.43
CA CYS A 82 -0.38 5.04 -9.79
C CYS A 82 0.79 5.88 -9.30
N GLY A 83 0.88 7.11 -9.81
CA GLY A 83 1.83 8.10 -9.32
C GLY A 83 1.50 8.59 -7.91
N THR A 84 2.52 9.10 -7.22
CA THR A 84 2.43 9.66 -5.89
C THR A 84 3.29 10.91 -5.75
N ASN A 85 3.02 11.70 -4.72
CA ASN A 85 3.86 12.80 -4.26
C ASN A 85 4.04 12.73 -2.74
N HIS A 86 4.85 13.59 -2.19
CA HIS A 86 5.09 13.68 -0.77
C HIS A 86 4.48 14.96 -0.18
N THR A 87 4.07 14.88 1.08
CA THR A 87 3.71 16.03 1.91
C THR A 87 4.36 15.92 3.29
N ARG A 88 4.70 17.06 3.90
CA ARG A 88 5.27 17.15 5.25
C ARG A 88 4.42 17.98 6.20
N ASP A 89 3.33 18.53 5.71
CA ASP A 89 2.48 19.52 6.37
C ASP A 89 0.99 19.17 6.23
N GLU A 90 0.69 17.88 6.27
CA GLU A 90 -0.68 17.33 6.22
C GLU A 90 -1.45 17.72 4.94
N GLY A 91 -0.75 17.79 3.82
CA GLY A 91 -1.37 18.06 2.53
C GLY A 91 -1.57 19.53 2.18
N LYS A 92 -0.90 20.45 2.89
CA LYS A 92 -0.91 21.88 2.50
C LYS A 92 0.02 22.16 1.34
N THR A 93 1.16 21.47 1.31
CA THR A 93 2.11 21.54 0.19
C THR A 93 2.51 20.14 -0.26
N PHE A 94 2.85 20.01 -1.54
CA PHE A 94 3.26 18.75 -2.14
C PHE A 94 4.56 18.92 -2.89
N ASP A 95 5.44 17.95 -2.74
CA ASP A 95 6.71 17.89 -3.45
C ASP A 95 7.02 16.47 -3.94
N HIS A 96 8.16 16.29 -4.57
CA HIS A 96 8.72 15.01 -4.96
C HIS A 96 7.75 14.08 -5.72
N PRO A 97 7.25 14.49 -6.90
CA PRO A 97 6.38 13.65 -7.70
C PRO A 97 7.14 12.39 -8.16
N ILE A 98 6.54 11.22 -7.94
CA ILE A 98 7.07 9.92 -8.33
C ILE A 98 6.07 9.27 -9.28
N TYR A 99 6.54 8.93 -10.48
CA TYR A 99 5.78 8.16 -11.46
C TYR A 99 6.33 6.74 -11.50
N PRO A 100 5.47 5.72 -11.34
CA PRO A 100 5.92 4.35 -11.17
C PRO A 100 6.58 3.80 -12.43
N ARG A 101 7.68 3.06 -12.25
CA ARG A 101 8.40 2.38 -13.34
C ARG A 101 8.90 1.04 -12.86
N TRP A 102 8.73 0.00 -13.68
CA TRP A 102 9.30 -1.29 -13.36
C TRP A 102 10.83 -1.30 -13.54
N ASN A 103 11.52 -1.88 -12.58
CA ASN A 103 12.94 -2.13 -12.63
C ASN A 103 13.25 -3.51 -12.03
N ASP A 104 13.70 -4.45 -12.83
CA ASP A 104 14.03 -5.81 -12.39
C ASP A 104 15.12 -5.87 -11.32
N ARG A 105 15.82 -4.77 -11.10
CA ARG A 105 16.91 -4.68 -10.13
C ARG A 105 16.47 -4.11 -8.78
N MET A 106 15.19 -3.84 -8.54
CA MET A 106 14.75 -3.22 -7.29
C MET A 106 15.23 -3.99 -6.05
N LEU A 107 15.09 -5.30 -6.02
CA LEU A 107 15.64 -6.14 -4.95
C LEU A 107 17.16 -6.16 -4.96
N LYS A 108 17.78 -6.39 -6.12
CA LYS A 108 19.24 -6.46 -6.28
C LYS A 108 19.96 -5.15 -6.00
N ALA A 109 19.30 -4.02 -6.23
CA ALA A 109 19.82 -2.67 -5.97
C ALA A 109 19.55 -2.18 -4.54
N ARG A 110 19.37 -3.08 -3.60
CA ARG A 110 19.13 -2.80 -2.18
C ARG A 110 17.94 -1.86 -1.96
N GLY A 111 16.80 -2.21 -2.55
CA GLY A 111 15.55 -1.52 -2.28
C GLY A 111 15.41 -0.16 -2.97
N ASN A 112 16.09 0.07 -4.09
CA ASN A 112 15.77 1.21 -4.94
C ASN A 112 14.38 1.03 -5.55
N ASN A 113 13.36 1.35 -4.76
CA ASN A 113 11.97 1.21 -5.16
C ASN A 113 11.59 2.30 -6.18
N THR A 114 11.38 1.86 -7.42
CA THR A 114 10.97 2.73 -8.53
C THR A 114 9.46 2.73 -8.76
N MET A 115 8.71 1.99 -7.95
CA MET A 115 7.26 1.85 -8.02
C MET A 115 6.52 2.66 -6.94
N SER A 116 7.27 3.20 -5.96
CA SER A 116 6.77 3.87 -4.75
C SER A 116 6.22 2.91 -3.67
N GLY A 117 5.64 3.44 -2.61
CA GLY A 117 5.15 2.67 -1.46
C GLY A 117 3.84 1.93 -1.71
N THR A 118 3.38 1.25 -0.68
CA THR A 118 2.24 0.32 -0.74
C THR A 118 0.91 0.95 -1.14
N SER A 119 0.66 2.20 -0.79
CA SER A 119 -0.64 2.87 -1.05
C SER A 119 -0.89 3.19 -2.53
N VAL A 120 0.10 3.07 -3.41
CA VAL A 120 -0.10 3.29 -4.85
C VAL A 120 -0.73 2.07 -5.57
N ILE A 121 -0.80 0.92 -4.88
CA ILE A 121 -1.25 -0.36 -5.46
C ILE A 121 -2.77 -0.46 -5.49
N SER A 122 -3.28 -0.99 -6.59
CA SER A 122 -4.65 -1.50 -6.71
C SER A 122 -4.64 -2.81 -7.49
N TYR A 123 -5.58 -3.70 -7.21
CA TYR A 123 -5.65 -4.98 -7.91
C TYR A 123 -7.09 -5.51 -8.01
N ARG A 124 -7.34 -6.37 -9.00
CA ARG A 124 -8.59 -7.11 -9.10
C ARG A 124 -8.65 -8.15 -7.98
N ASN A 125 -9.75 -8.15 -7.25
CA ASN A 125 -9.94 -9.04 -6.11
C ASN A 125 -10.11 -10.51 -6.53
N LYS A 126 -10.76 -10.72 -7.67
CA LYS A 126 -11.05 -12.07 -8.18
C LYS A 126 -9.75 -12.83 -8.48
N ASN A 127 -9.62 -14.02 -7.87
CA ASN A 127 -8.46 -14.90 -8.03
C ASN A 127 -7.13 -14.31 -7.54
N MET A 128 -7.19 -13.36 -6.63
CA MET A 128 -5.99 -12.79 -6.00
C MET A 128 -5.33 -13.84 -5.11
N GLY A 129 -4.21 -14.39 -5.55
CA GLY A 129 -3.47 -15.44 -4.84
C GLY A 129 -2.06 -15.04 -4.43
N VAL A 130 -1.74 -13.74 -4.47
CA VAL A 130 -0.52 -13.18 -3.88
C VAL A 130 -0.86 -12.63 -2.50
N ARG A 131 0.04 -12.77 -1.55
CA ARG A 131 -0.06 -12.24 -0.20
C ARG A 131 1.21 -11.49 0.14
N TRP A 132 1.10 -10.56 1.07
CA TRP A 132 2.23 -9.84 1.64
C TRP A 132 3.03 -10.80 2.51
N ASP A 133 4.35 -10.82 2.34
CA ASP A 133 5.21 -11.67 3.16
C ASP A 133 5.43 -11.04 4.55
N ALA A 134 5.03 -11.78 5.59
CA ALA A 134 5.13 -11.32 6.97
C ALA A 134 6.59 -11.24 7.49
N ASN A 135 7.54 -11.78 6.75
CA ASN A 135 8.97 -11.71 7.08
C ASN A 135 9.64 -10.47 6.47
N THR A 136 8.94 -9.75 5.59
CA THR A 136 9.44 -8.51 5.01
C THR A 136 8.85 -7.29 5.71
N PHE A 137 9.62 -6.23 5.79
CA PHE A 137 9.22 -4.95 6.38
C PHE A 137 9.66 -3.75 5.53
N GLY A 138 10.97 -3.50 5.41
CA GLY A 138 11.52 -2.41 4.60
C GLY A 138 11.46 -2.70 3.11
N LEU A 139 11.42 -3.98 2.74
CA LEU A 139 11.26 -4.44 1.36
C LEU A 139 9.85 -4.94 1.06
N LEU A 140 8.90 -4.73 1.96
CA LEU A 140 7.54 -5.23 1.90
C LEU A 140 6.85 -4.96 0.56
N ASP A 141 6.93 -3.73 0.08
CA ASP A 141 6.35 -3.30 -1.18
C ASP A 141 7.09 -3.88 -2.40
N ILE A 142 8.41 -3.89 -2.37
CA ILE A 142 9.24 -4.43 -3.46
C ILE A 142 9.03 -5.94 -3.62
N ASP A 143 9.01 -6.69 -2.53
CA ASP A 143 8.70 -8.12 -2.53
C ASP A 143 7.31 -8.38 -3.13
N PHE A 144 6.32 -7.63 -2.68
CA PHE A 144 4.96 -7.75 -3.22
C PHE A 144 4.90 -7.44 -4.72
N TYR A 145 5.59 -6.40 -5.20
CA TYR A 145 5.66 -6.09 -6.63
C TYR A 145 6.28 -7.24 -7.44
N HIS A 146 7.36 -7.83 -6.95
CA HIS A 146 7.98 -8.98 -7.60
C HIS A 146 7.06 -10.20 -7.62
N SER A 147 6.35 -10.47 -6.54
CA SER A 147 5.36 -11.54 -6.43
C SER A 147 4.19 -11.32 -7.39
N MET A 148 3.68 -10.09 -7.51
CA MET A 148 2.63 -9.73 -8.45
C MET A 148 3.10 -9.85 -9.90
N MET A 149 4.29 -9.36 -10.19
CA MET A 149 4.90 -9.46 -11.52
C MET A 149 5.12 -10.92 -11.93
N GLY A 150 5.66 -11.74 -11.03
CA GLY A 150 5.92 -13.16 -11.29
C GLY A 150 4.65 -13.96 -11.56
N LYS A 151 3.57 -13.63 -10.86
CA LYS A 151 2.31 -14.36 -10.99
C LYS A 151 1.37 -13.85 -12.09
N TYR A 152 1.30 -12.54 -12.26
CA TYR A 152 0.29 -11.90 -13.11
C TYR A 152 0.87 -11.10 -14.28
N GLY A 153 2.20 -10.97 -14.34
CA GLY A 153 2.88 -10.13 -15.32
C GLY A 153 2.74 -8.64 -15.04
N MET A 154 3.01 -7.85 -16.06
CA MET A 154 3.08 -6.39 -15.98
C MET A 154 1.76 -5.76 -15.55
N CYS A 155 1.85 -4.73 -14.67
CA CYS A 155 0.72 -3.91 -14.24
C CYS A 155 0.33 -2.82 -15.26
N VAL A 156 -0.77 -2.13 -14.96
CA VAL A 156 -1.02 -0.79 -15.50
C VAL A 156 -0.14 0.20 -14.77
N PHE A 157 0.65 0.98 -15.49
CA PHE A 157 1.30 2.17 -14.96
C PHE A 157 0.43 3.39 -15.26
N LEU A 158 -0.12 3.98 -14.22
CA LEU A 158 -0.95 5.18 -14.35
C LEU A 158 -0.10 6.40 -14.02
N ASP A 159 0.30 7.13 -15.08
CA ASP A 159 1.13 8.33 -14.99
C ASP A 159 0.33 9.55 -14.49
N GLU A 160 -0.44 9.35 -13.42
CA GLU A 160 -1.14 10.40 -12.69
C GLU A 160 -0.85 10.28 -11.20
N ILE A 161 -0.66 11.41 -10.53
CA ILE A 161 -0.52 11.46 -9.07
C ILE A 161 -1.92 11.33 -8.47
N LEU A 162 -2.19 10.17 -7.85
CA LEU A 162 -3.49 9.87 -7.24
C LEU A 162 -3.41 9.61 -5.73
N VAL A 163 -2.19 9.47 -5.20
CA VAL A 163 -1.93 9.27 -3.78
C VAL A 163 -0.90 10.28 -3.31
N SER A 164 -1.07 10.79 -2.11
CA SER A 164 -0.06 11.57 -1.39
C SER A 164 0.42 10.81 -0.18
N GLN A 165 1.74 10.76 -0.02
CA GLN A 165 2.39 10.09 1.09
C GLN A 165 2.90 11.12 2.09
N ARG A 166 2.51 10.95 3.36
CA ARG A 166 3.05 11.76 4.44
C ARG A 166 4.42 11.22 4.83
N VAL A 167 5.46 12.01 4.60
CA VAL A 167 6.85 11.69 4.93
C VAL A 167 7.31 12.44 6.17
N ASN A 168 8.40 11.98 6.78
CA ASN A 168 8.94 12.48 8.05
C ASN A 168 8.02 12.28 9.26
N ASN A 169 7.16 11.25 9.20
CA ASN A 169 6.41 10.83 10.37
C ASN A 169 7.39 10.18 11.38
N PRO A 170 7.49 10.70 12.63
CA PRO A 170 8.37 10.11 13.64
C PRO A 170 8.00 8.67 13.99
N ASP A 171 6.76 8.27 13.76
CA ASP A 171 6.24 6.91 14.01
C ASP A 171 6.47 5.96 12.83
N ASN A 172 7.24 6.38 11.82
CA ASN A 172 7.54 5.54 10.67
C ASN A 172 8.34 4.30 11.09
N ILE A 173 7.80 3.12 10.82
CA ILE A 173 8.38 1.83 11.19
C ILE A 173 9.79 1.64 10.60
N ILE A 174 10.07 2.18 9.42
CA ILE A 174 11.38 2.09 8.77
C ILE A 174 12.47 2.80 9.59
N SER A 175 12.14 3.92 10.24
CA SER A 175 13.08 4.71 11.05
C SER A 175 13.57 3.98 12.33
N THR A 176 12.86 2.95 12.75
CA THR A 176 13.17 2.20 13.99
C THR A 176 14.09 1.00 13.76
N ARG A 177 14.54 0.75 12.53
CA ARG A 177 15.31 -0.45 12.19
C ARG A 177 16.81 -0.25 12.19
N SER A 178 17.51 -1.29 12.66
CA SER A 178 18.98 -1.37 12.55
C SER A 178 19.39 -1.76 11.13
N SER A 179 20.60 -1.33 10.73
CA SER A 179 21.20 -1.73 9.45
C SER A 179 21.29 -3.26 9.30
N GLU A 180 21.55 -3.99 10.41
CA GLU A 180 21.60 -5.46 10.42
C GLU A 180 20.26 -6.11 10.09
N GLN A 181 19.14 -5.53 10.57
CA GLN A 181 17.80 -6.03 10.25
C GLN A 181 17.47 -5.83 8.76
N ILE A 182 17.88 -4.70 8.20
CA ILE A 182 17.71 -4.40 6.77
C ILE A 182 18.56 -5.37 5.94
N GLU A 183 19.80 -5.64 6.32
CA GLU A 183 20.68 -6.57 5.62
C GLU A 183 20.12 -8.00 5.59
N LYS A 184 19.63 -8.50 6.72
CA LYS A 184 18.97 -9.82 6.82
C LYS A 184 17.72 -9.92 5.93
N GLU A 185 16.99 -8.85 5.78
CA GLU A 185 15.81 -8.82 4.89
C GLU A 185 16.23 -8.92 3.42
N PHE A 186 17.31 -8.28 3.00
CA PHE A 186 17.88 -8.43 1.66
C PHE A 186 18.42 -9.83 1.37
N GLU A 187 18.97 -10.52 2.38
CA GLU A 187 19.40 -11.90 2.24
C GLU A 187 18.22 -12.88 2.14
N TYR A 188 17.08 -12.51 2.71
CA TYR A 188 15.86 -13.30 2.69
C TYR A 188 15.12 -13.19 1.33
N CYS A 189 15.00 -12.00 0.75
CA CYS A 189 14.31 -11.75 -0.52
C CYS A 189 15.22 -12.05 -1.73
#